data_ada5aea480d88805964058b4540c7712
#
_entry.id   ada5aea480d88805964058b4540c7712
#
_cell.length_a   1.000
_cell.length_b   1.000
_cell.length_c   1.000
_cell.angle_alpha   90.00
_cell.angle_beta   90.00
_cell.angle_gamma   90.00
#
_symmetry.space_group_name_H-M   'P 1'
#
loop_
_entity.id
_entity.type
_entity.pdbx_description
1 polymer ?
#
loop_
_entity_poly.entity_id
_entity_poly.type
_entity_poly.pdbx_seq_one_letter_code
_entity_poly.pdbx_strand_id
1 'polypeptide(L)'
;MLLDEASVTGTANIVMAAVMAEGTTTIYNAACEPYVQQLCRMLNRMGARISGIASNLLTIEGVKELHGTEHTLLPDMIEVGSFIGMAAMTQSEITIKNVSFDNLGIIPAQFARMGIRFEQRGDDIYIPRQDHYEIESFIDGSIMTIADATWPGLTPDLLSVFLVVATQAKGSVLIHQKMFESRLFFVDKLIDMGAQIILCDPHRATVIGHDRKVRLRATRMRLRLISGPGVALLIAAMSADGRSVIQNVEQIDRGYPEYDGRLNALGAKSNGWTVADPGGVLLLMSVSELRLSDQEWICLRLGAGTK
;
A
#
# COMPACT_ATOMS: atom_id res chain seq x y z
N MET A 1 -13.70 9.98 25.17
CA MET A 1 -12.86 10.80 24.25
C MET A 1 -13.40 10.61 22.83
N LEU A 2 -13.62 11.68 22.08
CA LEU A 2 -14.00 11.62 20.67
C LEU A 2 -12.79 12.02 19.83
N LEU A 3 -12.46 11.21 18.79
CA LEU A 3 -11.48 11.56 17.79
C LEU A 3 -12.18 12.29 16.64
N ASP A 4 -11.65 13.42 16.20
CA ASP A 4 -12.19 14.18 15.05
C ASP A 4 -12.09 13.36 13.77
N GLU A 5 -11.03 12.53 13.65
CA GLU A 5 -10.82 11.59 12.55
C GLU A 5 -10.52 10.18 13.10
N ALA A 6 -10.89 9.16 12.36
CA ALA A 6 -10.53 7.76 12.66
C ALA A 6 -9.01 7.54 12.42
N SER A 7 -8.19 8.22 13.20
CA SER A 7 -6.73 8.16 13.10
C SER A 7 -6.19 6.85 13.67
N VAL A 8 -5.46 6.09 12.87
CA VAL A 8 -4.79 4.84 13.27
C VAL A 8 -3.78 5.10 14.39
N THR A 9 -2.85 6.03 14.14
CA THR A 9 -1.79 6.35 15.12
C THR A 9 -2.36 7.02 16.37
N GLY A 10 -3.36 7.89 16.22
CA GLY A 10 -4.09 8.49 17.33
C GLY A 10 -4.76 7.42 18.21
N THR A 11 -5.52 6.51 17.60
CA THR A 11 -6.16 5.39 18.31
C THR A 11 -5.14 4.51 19.02
N ALA A 12 -4.07 4.12 18.34
CA ALA A 12 -3.03 3.26 18.92
C ALA A 12 -2.36 3.91 20.13
N ASN A 13 -2.00 5.18 20.03
CA ASN A 13 -1.37 5.90 21.15
C ASN A 13 -2.31 6.03 22.36
N ILE A 14 -3.59 6.36 22.11
CA ILE A 14 -4.58 6.46 23.21
C ILE A 14 -4.81 5.10 23.85
N VAL A 15 -4.94 4.03 23.07
CA VAL A 15 -5.08 2.67 23.58
C VAL A 15 -3.90 2.31 24.49
N MET A 16 -2.67 2.51 24.02
CA MET A 16 -1.45 2.21 24.80
C MET A 16 -1.38 3.04 26.10
N ALA A 17 -1.81 4.29 26.08
CA ALA A 17 -1.85 5.13 27.27
C ALA A 17 -2.98 4.71 28.23
N ALA A 18 -4.14 4.37 27.72
CA ALA A 18 -5.33 4.09 28.50
C ALA A 18 -5.28 2.73 29.23
N VAL A 19 -4.58 1.72 28.71
CA VAL A 19 -4.53 0.39 29.32
C VAL A 19 -3.98 0.35 30.75
N MET A 20 -3.17 1.36 31.12
CA MET A 20 -2.64 1.49 32.48
C MET A 20 -3.14 2.76 33.20
N ALA A 21 -4.06 3.51 32.60
CA ALA A 21 -4.67 4.67 33.23
C ALA A 21 -5.71 4.23 34.26
N GLU A 22 -5.87 4.99 35.34
CA GLU A 22 -6.89 4.70 36.35
C GLU A 22 -8.30 4.95 35.79
N GLY A 23 -9.20 3.99 36.03
CA GLY A 23 -10.61 4.07 35.62
C GLY A 23 -10.88 3.53 34.23
N THR A 24 -11.93 4.04 33.57
CA THR A 24 -12.41 3.58 32.26
C THR A 24 -12.26 4.67 31.21
N THR A 25 -11.64 4.37 30.10
CA THR A 25 -11.53 5.22 28.93
C THR A 25 -12.39 4.71 27.80
N THR A 26 -13.26 5.54 27.24
CA THR A 26 -14.03 5.21 26.02
C THR A 26 -13.56 6.10 24.88
N ILE A 27 -13.22 5.47 23.74
CA ILE A 27 -12.77 6.15 22.51
C ILE A 27 -13.89 6.03 21.50
N TYR A 28 -14.44 7.15 21.07
CA TYR A 28 -15.41 7.26 19.98
C TYR A 28 -14.67 7.64 18.70
N ASN A 29 -15.13 7.11 17.58
CA ASN A 29 -14.53 7.26 16.27
C ASN A 29 -13.09 6.70 16.20
N ALA A 30 -12.85 5.60 16.92
CA ALA A 30 -11.58 4.89 16.89
C ALA A 30 -11.34 4.29 15.50
N ALA A 31 -10.09 4.26 15.05
CA ALA A 31 -9.66 3.47 13.90
C ALA A 31 -9.81 1.98 14.24
N CYS A 32 -10.24 1.18 13.26
CA CYS A 32 -10.49 -0.26 13.47
C CYS A 32 -9.85 -1.16 12.39
N GLU A 33 -8.79 -0.70 11.77
CA GLU A 33 -7.96 -1.45 10.84
C GLU A 33 -7.37 -2.71 11.51
N PRO A 34 -7.07 -3.77 10.77
CA PRO A 34 -6.56 -5.03 11.31
C PRO A 34 -5.38 -4.88 12.26
N TYR A 35 -4.45 -3.96 11.98
CA TYR A 35 -3.28 -3.72 12.85
C TYR A 35 -3.66 -3.00 14.17
N VAL A 36 -4.69 -2.16 14.20
CA VAL A 36 -5.23 -1.60 15.45
C VAL A 36 -5.92 -2.69 16.26
N GLN A 37 -6.73 -3.53 15.61
CA GLN A 37 -7.34 -4.69 16.24
C GLN A 37 -6.30 -5.64 16.82
N GLN A 38 -5.21 -5.88 16.05
CA GLN A 38 -4.10 -6.71 16.48
C GLN A 38 -3.43 -6.15 17.75
N LEU A 39 -3.16 -4.84 17.81
CA LEU A 39 -2.62 -4.18 18.98
C LEU A 39 -3.53 -4.41 20.19
N CYS A 40 -4.83 -4.18 20.05
CA CYS A 40 -5.79 -4.39 21.13
C CYS A 40 -5.82 -5.85 21.62
N ARG A 41 -5.80 -6.82 20.67
CA ARG A 41 -5.77 -8.25 21.02
C ARG A 41 -4.46 -8.65 21.70
N MET A 42 -3.32 -8.09 21.27
CA MET A 42 -2.03 -8.30 21.91
C MET A 42 -2.05 -7.77 23.35
N LEU A 43 -2.50 -6.55 23.55
CA LEU A 43 -2.61 -5.94 24.88
C LEU A 43 -3.54 -6.73 25.79
N ASN A 44 -4.68 -7.25 25.29
CA ASN A 44 -5.58 -8.11 26.08
C ASN A 44 -4.89 -9.42 26.49
N ARG A 45 -4.02 -10.01 25.63
CA ARG A 45 -3.20 -11.16 26.04
C ARG A 45 -2.14 -10.79 27.07
N MET A 46 -1.73 -9.54 27.15
CA MET A 46 -0.82 -9.02 28.17
C MET A 46 -1.52 -8.69 29.48
N GLY A 47 -2.85 -8.87 29.57
CA GLY A 47 -3.65 -8.61 30.77
C GLY A 47 -4.46 -7.31 30.73
N ALA A 48 -4.46 -6.57 29.63
CA ALA A 48 -5.34 -5.41 29.45
C ALA A 48 -6.81 -5.83 29.32
N ARG A 49 -7.72 -4.85 29.48
CA ARG A 49 -9.17 -5.05 29.38
C ARG A 49 -9.74 -4.09 28.34
N ILE A 50 -9.66 -4.49 27.08
CA ILE A 50 -10.15 -3.73 25.94
C ILE A 50 -11.33 -4.46 25.34
N SER A 51 -12.45 -3.78 25.18
CA SER A 51 -13.67 -4.26 24.50
C SER A 51 -14.02 -3.38 23.31
N GLY A 52 -14.95 -3.85 22.43
CA GLY A 52 -15.30 -3.15 21.20
C GLY A 52 -14.28 -3.30 20.07
N ILE A 53 -13.34 -4.24 20.17
CA ILE A 53 -12.32 -4.48 19.13
C ILE A 53 -13.02 -4.82 17.81
N ALA A 54 -12.50 -4.26 16.72
CA ALA A 54 -13.06 -4.28 15.36
C ALA A 54 -14.28 -3.36 15.16
N SER A 55 -14.51 -2.43 16.09
CA SER A 55 -15.49 -1.35 15.93
C SER A 55 -14.84 0.01 16.13
N ASN A 56 -15.56 1.06 15.79
CA ASN A 56 -15.12 2.44 16.01
C ASN A 56 -15.39 2.96 17.43
N LEU A 57 -15.82 2.08 18.34
CA LEU A 57 -16.09 2.37 19.73
C LEU A 57 -15.29 1.42 20.61
N LEU A 58 -14.21 1.88 21.22
CA LEU A 58 -13.39 1.10 22.14
C LEU A 58 -13.66 1.52 23.57
N THR A 59 -13.76 0.54 24.47
CA THR A 59 -13.81 0.75 25.90
C THR A 59 -12.64 0.03 26.56
N ILE A 60 -11.88 0.75 27.37
CA ILE A 60 -10.64 0.30 28.00
C ILE A 60 -10.77 0.49 29.50
N GLU A 61 -10.70 -0.58 30.25
CA GLU A 61 -10.58 -0.54 31.70
C GLU A 61 -9.09 -0.60 32.07
N GLY A 62 -8.59 0.41 32.74
CA GLY A 62 -7.19 0.47 33.12
C GLY A 62 -6.82 -0.63 34.12
N VAL A 63 -5.61 -1.18 33.97
CA VAL A 63 -5.06 -2.21 34.84
C VAL A 63 -3.79 -1.73 35.51
N LYS A 64 -3.45 -2.33 36.67
CA LYS A 64 -2.26 -1.92 37.44
C LYS A 64 -0.95 -2.39 36.80
N GLU A 65 -0.99 -3.51 36.08
CA GLU A 65 0.19 -4.14 35.48
C GLU A 65 -0.17 -4.89 34.22
N LEU A 66 0.79 -5.03 33.31
CA LEU A 66 0.76 -5.88 32.14
C LEU A 66 1.91 -6.87 32.23
N HIS A 67 1.71 -8.06 31.67
CA HIS A 67 2.74 -9.10 31.56
C HIS A 67 3.16 -9.34 30.12
N GLY A 68 4.26 -10.06 29.91
CA GLY A 68 4.72 -10.43 28.57
C GLY A 68 3.78 -11.41 27.87
N THR A 69 3.81 -11.43 26.54
CA THR A 69 3.06 -12.39 25.72
C THR A 69 3.82 -12.73 24.45
N GLU A 70 3.55 -13.88 23.88
CA GLU A 70 3.96 -14.21 22.51
C GLU A 70 2.88 -13.73 21.54
N HIS A 71 3.32 -13.07 20.48
CA HIS A 71 2.42 -12.52 19.48
C HIS A 71 3.08 -12.50 18.10
N THR A 72 2.38 -13.02 17.09
CA THR A 72 2.80 -12.93 15.69
C THR A 72 2.12 -11.74 15.04
N LEU A 73 2.92 -10.84 14.46
CA LEU A 73 2.41 -9.68 13.74
C LEU A 73 1.73 -10.10 12.43
N LEU A 74 0.68 -9.37 12.07
CA LEU A 74 0.07 -9.49 10.75
C LEU A 74 1.03 -8.97 9.67
N PRO A 75 0.95 -9.53 8.45
CA PRO A 75 1.61 -8.95 7.31
C PRO A 75 1.05 -7.54 7.01
N ASP A 76 1.89 -6.70 6.40
CA ASP A 76 1.47 -5.35 6.00
C ASP A 76 0.60 -5.42 4.73
N MET A 77 -0.69 -5.13 4.88
CA MET A 77 -1.64 -5.11 3.76
C MET A 77 -1.30 -4.07 2.70
N ILE A 78 -0.62 -2.97 3.08
CA ILE A 78 -0.19 -1.93 2.15
C ILE A 78 0.91 -2.47 1.25
N GLU A 79 1.85 -3.21 1.84
CA GLU A 79 2.92 -3.85 1.09
C GLU A 79 2.37 -4.92 0.14
N VAL A 80 1.44 -5.75 0.60
CA VAL A 80 0.76 -6.75 -0.24
C VAL A 80 0.10 -6.07 -1.45
N GLY A 81 -0.69 -5.01 -1.23
CA GLY A 81 -1.33 -4.25 -2.31
C GLY A 81 -0.32 -3.62 -3.27
N SER A 82 0.80 -3.13 -2.76
CA SER A 82 1.88 -2.56 -3.58
C SER A 82 2.52 -3.60 -4.49
N PHE A 83 2.75 -4.82 -4.02
CA PHE A 83 3.27 -5.91 -4.84
C PHE A 83 2.25 -6.41 -5.88
N ILE A 84 0.95 -6.42 -5.57
CA ILE A 84 -0.09 -6.71 -6.57
C ILE A 84 -0.03 -5.67 -7.70
N GLY A 85 0.01 -4.38 -7.35
CA GLY A 85 0.12 -3.30 -8.33
C GLY A 85 1.42 -3.36 -9.13
N MET A 86 2.54 -3.69 -8.49
CA MET A 86 3.84 -3.85 -9.15
C MET A 86 3.81 -5.00 -10.17
N ALA A 87 3.30 -6.17 -9.79
CA ALA A 87 3.18 -7.31 -10.71
C ALA A 87 2.36 -6.95 -11.95
N ALA A 88 1.22 -6.26 -11.75
CA ALA A 88 0.41 -5.78 -12.85
C ALA A 88 1.17 -4.83 -13.77
N MET A 89 1.84 -3.82 -13.22
CA MET A 89 2.54 -2.79 -13.99
C MET A 89 3.75 -3.34 -14.76
N THR A 90 4.52 -4.23 -14.15
CA THR A 90 5.73 -4.81 -14.74
C THR A 90 5.47 -6.07 -15.59
N GLN A 91 4.20 -6.48 -15.71
CA GLN A 91 3.82 -7.72 -16.43
C GLN A 91 4.53 -8.96 -15.87
N SER A 92 4.70 -9.00 -14.57
CA SER A 92 5.41 -10.06 -13.86
C SER A 92 4.45 -11.11 -13.33
N GLU A 93 4.97 -12.31 -13.13
CA GLU A 93 4.32 -13.38 -12.40
C GLU A 93 4.93 -13.45 -11.00
N ILE A 94 4.11 -13.34 -9.95
CA ILE A 94 4.59 -13.43 -8.57
C ILE A 94 3.61 -14.20 -7.68
N THR A 95 4.15 -14.82 -6.62
CA THR A 95 3.38 -15.34 -5.50
C THR A 95 3.75 -14.57 -4.24
N ILE A 96 2.77 -13.92 -3.62
CA ILE A 96 2.92 -13.25 -2.33
C ILE A 96 2.45 -14.24 -1.26
N LYS A 97 3.36 -14.65 -0.36
CA LYS A 97 3.09 -15.67 0.65
C LYS A 97 2.64 -15.09 1.96
N ASN A 98 1.78 -15.86 2.67
CA ASN A 98 1.32 -15.55 4.03
C ASN A 98 0.74 -14.14 4.13
N VAL A 99 -0.17 -13.79 3.23
CA VAL A 99 -0.73 -12.43 3.12
C VAL A 99 -1.78 -12.11 4.20
N SER A 100 -2.19 -13.11 4.99
CA SER A 100 -3.33 -13.01 5.91
C SER A 100 -4.58 -12.53 5.18
N PHE A 101 -5.03 -13.30 4.19
CA PHE A 101 -6.03 -12.90 3.19
C PHE A 101 -7.30 -12.29 3.81
N ASP A 102 -7.77 -12.85 4.92
CA ASP A 102 -8.95 -12.36 5.64
C ASP A 102 -8.79 -10.93 6.21
N ASN A 103 -7.55 -10.47 6.36
CA ASN A 103 -7.21 -9.14 6.87
C ASN A 103 -6.90 -8.12 5.76
N LEU A 104 -7.00 -8.50 4.48
CA LEU A 104 -6.79 -7.57 3.36
C LEU A 104 -8.01 -6.69 3.06
N GLY A 105 -9.18 -7.00 3.62
CA GLY A 105 -10.40 -6.26 3.42
C GLY A 105 -10.78 -6.15 1.94
N ILE A 106 -11.05 -4.93 1.48
CA ILE A 106 -11.51 -4.67 0.11
C ILE A 106 -10.38 -4.67 -0.95
N ILE A 107 -9.10 -4.73 -0.54
CA ILE A 107 -7.94 -4.58 -1.43
C ILE A 107 -8.00 -5.55 -2.62
N PRO A 108 -8.17 -6.89 -2.43
CA PRO A 108 -8.25 -7.81 -3.55
C PRO A 108 -9.41 -7.50 -4.50
N ALA A 109 -10.58 -7.20 -3.96
CA ALA A 109 -11.77 -6.88 -4.77
C ALA A 109 -11.56 -5.61 -5.61
N GLN A 110 -10.89 -4.59 -5.08
CA GLN A 110 -10.58 -3.38 -5.83
C GLN A 110 -9.59 -3.63 -6.97
N PHE A 111 -8.57 -4.47 -6.77
CA PHE A 111 -7.69 -4.88 -7.86
C PHE A 111 -8.41 -5.72 -8.92
N ALA A 112 -9.32 -6.62 -8.52
CA ALA A 112 -10.15 -7.38 -9.46
C ALA A 112 -11.00 -6.45 -10.34
N ARG A 113 -11.60 -5.39 -9.78
CA ARG A 113 -12.34 -4.37 -10.52
C ARG A 113 -11.48 -3.54 -11.48
N MET A 114 -10.18 -3.45 -11.19
CA MET A 114 -9.20 -2.87 -12.12
C MET A 114 -8.83 -3.83 -13.27
N GLY A 115 -9.38 -5.06 -13.27
CA GLY A 115 -9.08 -6.10 -14.23
C GLY A 115 -7.84 -6.92 -13.89
N ILE A 116 -7.27 -6.77 -12.69
CA ILE A 116 -6.12 -7.54 -12.25
C ILE A 116 -6.59 -8.92 -11.79
N ARG A 117 -6.11 -9.96 -12.46
CA ARG A 117 -6.40 -11.35 -12.11
C ARG A 117 -5.40 -11.84 -11.09
N PHE A 118 -5.87 -12.54 -10.09
CA PHE A 118 -5.07 -13.24 -9.11
C PHE A 118 -5.83 -14.48 -8.62
N GLU A 119 -5.11 -15.41 -8.02
CA GLU A 119 -5.64 -16.62 -7.43
C GLU A 119 -5.26 -16.66 -5.95
N GLN A 120 -6.24 -16.92 -5.09
CA GLN A 120 -5.98 -17.25 -3.70
C GLN A 120 -5.56 -18.71 -3.60
N ARG A 121 -4.40 -18.98 -3.03
CA ARG A 121 -3.84 -20.32 -2.81
C ARG A 121 -3.57 -20.52 -1.31
N GLY A 122 -4.63 -20.89 -0.55
CA GLY A 122 -4.57 -20.88 0.91
C GLY A 122 -4.45 -19.45 1.42
N ASP A 123 -3.39 -19.16 2.17
CA ASP A 123 -3.07 -17.78 2.64
C ASP A 123 -2.09 -17.03 1.71
N ASP A 124 -1.86 -17.55 0.51
CA ASP A 124 -1.01 -16.93 -0.50
C ASP A 124 -1.87 -16.29 -1.60
N ILE A 125 -1.32 -15.27 -2.27
CA ILE A 125 -1.89 -14.69 -3.50
C ILE A 125 -0.91 -14.95 -4.64
N TYR A 126 -1.38 -15.63 -5.68
CA TYR A 126 -0.68 -15.79 -6.93
C TYR A 126 -1.21 -14.82 -7.98
N ILE A 127 -0.34 -14.02 -8.55
CA ILE A 127 -0.64 -13.08 -9.62
C ILE A 127 0.03 -13.62 -10.89
N PRO A 128 -0.75 -14.10 -11.89
CA PRO A 128 -0.19 -14.54 -13.16
C PRO A 128 0.26 -13.33 -13.98
N ARG A 129 1.20 -13.55 -14.87
CA ARG A 129 1.56 -12.55 -15.87
C ARG A 129 0.33 -12.11 -16.67
N GLN A 130 0.14 -10.81 -16.83
CA GLN A 130 -0.98 -10.21 -17.53
C GLN A 130 -0.49 -9.14 -18.49
N ASP A 131 -0.70 -9.38 -19.78
CA ASP A 131 -0.32 -8.41 -20.83
C ASP A 131 -1.41 -7.34 -21.02
N HIS A 132 -2.61 -7.59 -20.52
CA HIS A 132 -3.76 -6.70 -20.65
C HIS A 132 -4.66 -6.81 -19.42
N TYR A 133 -5.20 -5.69 -18.98
CA TYR A 133 -6.25 -5.62 -17.97
C TYR A 133 -7.17 -4.42 -18.24
N GLU A 134 -8.46 -4.60 -17.98
CA GLU A 134 -9.51 -3.65 -18.31
C GLU A 134 -10.28 -3.25 -17.06
N ILE A 135 -10.44 -1.95 -16.84
CA ILE A 135 -11.18 -1.40 -15.72
C ILE A 135 -12.66 -1.71 -15.91
N GLU A 136 -13.30 -2.25 -14.89
CA GLU A 136 -14.73 -2.51 -14.86
C GLU A 136 -15.52 -1.21 -15.03
N SER A 137 -16.55 -1.23 -15.89
CA SER A 137 -17.49 -0.13 -16.02
C SER A 137 -18.73 -0.42 -15.18
N PHE A 138 -19.40 0.62 -14.69
CA PHE A 138 -20.72 0.45 -14.10
C PHE A 138 -21.76 0.04 -15.15
N ILE A 139 -22.84 -0.59 -14.71
CA ILE A 139 -23.91 -1.10 -15.60
C ILE A 139 -24.50 0.01 -16.50
N ASP A 140 -24.55 1.25 -16.00
CA ASP A 140 -25.00 2.43 -16.72
C ASP A 140 -23.94 3.06 -17.64
N GLY A 141 -22.74 2.44 -17.73
CA GLY A 141 -21.61 2.94 -18.50
C GLY A 141 -20.85 4.09 -17.85
N SER A 142 -21.17 4.48 -16.63
CA SER A 142 -20.44 5.52 -15.92
C SER A 142 -19.03 5.07 -15.55
N ILE A 143 -18.14 6.06 -15.41
CA ILE A 143 -16.72 5.83 -15.06
C ILE A 143 -16.62 5.35 -13.60
N MET A 144 -15.86 4.27 -13.41
CA MET A 144 -15.59 3.74 -12.08
C MET A 144 -14.89 4.79 -11.20
N THR A 145 -15.34 4.89 -9.95
CA THR A 145 -14.65 5.69 -8.93
C THR A 145 -13.99 4.77 -7.91
N ILE A 146 -12.71 5.01 -7.64
CA ILE A 146 -11.98 4.44 -6.52
C ILE A 146 -11.74 5.54 -5.50
N ALA A 147 -12.28 5.37 -4.30
CA ALA A 147 -12.15 6.33 -3.21
C ALA A 147 -11.59 5.63 -1.97
N ASP A 148 -10.75 6.35 -1.24
CA ASP A 148 -10.35 5.92 0.11
C ASP A 148 -11.48 6.12 1.11
N ALA A 149 -11.46 5.32 2.14
CA ALA A 149 -12.38 5.40 3.26
C ALA A 149 -11.79 4.68 4.48
N THR A 150 -12.32 4.99 5.66
CA THR A 150 -12.01 4.27 6.89
C THR A 150 -12.33 2.78 6.73
N TRP A 151 -11.59 1.94 7.45
CA TRP A 151 -11.82 0.50 7.45
C TRP A 151 -13.31 0.15 7.72
N PRO A 152 -13.92 -0.79 6.98
CA PRO A 152 -13.31 -1.70 5.98
C PRO A 152 -13.20 -1.14 4.55
N GLY A 153 -13.26 0.16 4.37
CA GLY A 153 -13.04 0.80 3.07
C GLY A 153 -11.57 0.71 2.62
N LEU A 154 -11.30 1.28 1.45
CA LEU A 154 -9.96 1.25 0.87
C LEU A 154 -9.02 2.18 1.65
N THR A 155 -7.89 1.65 2.09
CA THR A 155 -6.85 2.43 2.75
C THR A 155 -6.31 3.54 1.84
N PRO A 156 -6.13 4.78 2.35
CA PRO A 156 -5.62 5.90 1.56
C PRO A 156 -4.19 5.67 1.05
N ASP A 157 -3.41 4.81 1.72
CA ASP A 157 -2.00 4.58 1.35
C ASP A 157 -1.85 3.79 0.05
N LEU A 158 -2.84 3.00 -0.34
CA LEU A 158 -2.85 2.28 -1.62
C LEU A 158 -3.46 3.07 -2.78
N LEU A 159 -4.14 4.19 -2.51
CA LEU A 159 -4.81 4.96 -3.56
C LEU A 159 -3.85 5.42 -4.67
N SER A 160 -2.61 5.76 -4.30
CA SER A 160 -1.54 6.11 -5.23
C SER A 160 -1.11 4.94 -6.11
N VAL A 161 -1.11 3.72 -5.58
CA VAL A 161 -0.80 2.50 -6.34
C VAL A 161 -1.91 2.22 -7.35
N PHE A 162 -3.18 2.32 -6.95
CA PHE A 162 -4.32 2.20 -7.86
C PHE A 162 -4.26 3.22 -9.00
N LEU A 163 -3.88 4.46 -8.69
CA LEU A 163 -3.72 5.52 -9.70
C LEU A 163 -2.64 5.15 -10.73
N VAL A 164 -1.47 4.67 -10.27
CA VAL A 164 -0.39 4.23 -11.16
C VAL A 164 -0.83 3.04 -12.01
N VAL A 165 -1.45 2.03 -11.41
CA VAL A 165 -1.96 0.85 -12.15
C VAL A 165 -2.95 1.27 -13.23
N ALA A 166 -3.83 2.23 -12.94
CA ALA A 166 -4.79 2.76 -13.90
C ALA A 166 -4.15 3.35 -15.17
N THR A 167 -2.92 3.89 -15.07
CA THR A 167 -2.25 4.51 -16.23
C THR A 167 -2.01 3.54 -17.39
N GLN A 168 -1.92 2.25 -17.13
CA GLN A 168 -1.66 1.21 -18.13
C GLN A 168 -2.87 0.30 -18.38
N ALA A 169 -3.97 0.49 -17.67
CA ALA A 169 -5.22 -0.24 -17.88
C ALA A 169 -5.90 0.18 -19.21
N LYS A 170 -6.82 -0.63 -19.69
CA LYS A 170 -7.83 -0.18 -20.66
C LYS A 170 -9.00 0.42 -19.89
N GLY A 171 -9.43 1.62 -20.28
CA GLY A 171 -10.55 2.33 -19.65
C GLY A 171 -10.11 3.56 -18.86
N SER A 172 -11.05 4.11 -18.10
CA SER A 172 -10.83 5.31 -17.29
C SER A 172 -11.36 5.11 -15.88
N VAL A 173 -10.74 5.78 -14.91
CA VAL A 173 -11.16 5.75 -13.51
C VAL A 173 -11.00 7.11 -12.87
N LEU A 174 -11.95 7.46 -12.00
CA LEU A 174 -11.83 8.61 -11.10
C LEU A 174 -11.23 8.14 -9.78
N ILE A 175 -10.05 8.64 -9.45
CA ILE A 175 -9.42 8.48 -8.15
C ILE A 175 -9.87 9.63 -7.25
N HIS A 176 -10.47 9.30 -6.11
CA HIS A 176 -11.01 10.29 -5.18
C HIS A 176 -10.44 10.08 -3.78
N GLN A 177 -9.54 10.96 -3.38
CA GLN A 177 -8.96 11.00 -2.05
C GLN A 177 -9.84 11.80 -1.10
N LYS A 178 -10.45 11.14 -0.12
CA LYS A 178 -11.38 11.74 0.84
C LYS A 178 -10.75 12.02 2.20
N MET A 179 -9.79 11.18 2.62
CA MET A 179 -9.34 11.17 4.00
C MET A 179 -8.19 12.13 4.29
N PHE A 180 -7.40 12.50 3.28
CA PHE A 180 -6.23 13.36 3.49
C PHE A 180 -6.13 14.41 2.40
N GLU A 181 -5.64 15.58 2.75
CA GLU A 181 -5.37 16.63 1.79
C GLU A 181 -4.03 16.39 1.07
N SER A 182 -3.97 16.85 -0.17
CA SER A 182 -2.72 17.05 -0.91
C SER A 182 -1.88 15.79 -1.20
N ARG A 183 -2.46 14.60 -1.17
CA ARG A 183 -1.72 13.37 -1.53
C ARG A 183 -1.57 13.15 -3.03
N LEU A 184 -2.26 13.91 -3.88
CA LEU A 184 -2.20 13.79 -5.34
C LEU A 184 -1.07 14.60 -6.01
N PHE A 185 -0.21 15.28 -5.24
CA PHE A 185 0.91 16.06 -5.81
C PHE A 185 1.91 15.25 -6.66
N PHE A 186 1.97 13.93 -6.47
CA PHE A 186 2.86 13.09 -7.26
C PHE A 186 2.37 12.90 -8.70
N VAL A 187 1.12 13.23 -8.98
CA VAL A 187 0.48 13.10 -10.30
C VAL A 187 1.24 13.87 -11.36
N ASP A 188 1.81 15.04 -11.02
CA ASP A 188 2.65 15.81 -11.94
C ASP A 188 3.80 14.98 -12.50
N LYS A 189 4.41 14.11 -11.66
CA LYS A 189 5.50 13.25 -12.10
C LYS A 189 5.03 12.15 -13.04
N LEU A 190 3.83 11.63 -12.86
CA LEU A 190 3.25 10.66 -13.78
C LEU A 190 2.88 11.31 -15.12
N ILE A 191 2.40 12.56 -15.10
CA ILE A 191 2.16 13.34 -16.33
C ILE A 191 3.49 13.59 -17.07
N ASP A 192 4.55 13.95 -16.36
CA ASP A 192 5.91 14.08 -16.93
C ASP A 192 6.38 12.75 -17.57
N MET A 193 5.99 11.62 -17.02
CA MET A 193 6.24 10.27 -17.55
C MET A 193 5.34 9.91 -18.73
N GLY A 194 4.38 10.76 -19.07
CA GLY A 194 3.46 10.57 -20.20
C GLY A 194 2.12 9.95 -19.84
N ALA A 195 1.77 9.83 -18.57
CA ALA A 195 0.45 9.38 -18.17
C ALA A 195 -0.63 10.40 -18.57
N GLN A 196 -1.80 9.91 -18.98
CA GLN A 196 -2.96 10.75 -19.27
C GLN A 196 -3.82 10.89 -18.02
N ILE A 197 -3.61 11.99 -17.31
CA ILE A 197 -4.29 12.28 -16.05
C ILE A 197 -4.84 13.70 -16.08
N ILE A 198 -6.10 13.85 -15.68
CA ILE A 198 -6.74 15.14 -15.46
C ILE A 198 -6.87 15.33 -13.95
N LEU A 199 -6.10 16.25 -13.39
CA LEU A 199 -6.25 16.65 -11.99
C LEU A 199 -7.45 17.59 -11.89
N CYS A 200 -8.57 17.06 -11.38
CA CYS A 200 -9.83 17.80 -11.30
C CYS A 200 -9.79 18.86 -10.18
N ASP A 201 -9.21 18.49 -9.04
CA ASP A 201 -8.99 19.33 -7.87
C ASP A 201 -7.94 18.64 -6.95
N PRO A 202 -7.60 19.21 -5.76
CA PRO A 202 -6.62 18.60 -4.86
C PRO A 202 -6.95 17.17 -4.40
N HIS A 203 -8.21 16.74 -4.52
CA HIS A 203 -8.71 15.47 -4.02
C HIS A 203 -9.08 14.47 -5.12
N ARG A 204 -9.24 14.92 -6.37
CA ARG A 204 -9.76 14.08 -7.46
C ARG A 204 -8.89 14.17 -8.70
N ALA A 205 -8.58 13.00 -9.24
CA ALA A 205 -7.88 12.85 -10.50
C ALA A 205 -8.55 11.80 -11.39
N THR A 206 -8.83 12.14 -12.63
CA THR A 206 -9.30 11.19 -13.64
C THR A 206 -8.10 10.64 -14.39
N VAL A 207 -7.94 9.34 -14.38
CA VAL A 207 -6.88 8.64 -15.11
C VAL A 207 -7.51 8.01 -16.36
N ILE A 208 -6.90 8.24 -17.51
CA ILE A 208 -7.23 7.62 -18.78
C ILE A 208 -6.10 6.63 -19.10
N GLY A 209 -6.40 5.35 -19.02
CA GLY A 209 -5.39 4.31 -19.17
C GLY A 209 -4.94 4.15 -20.63
N HIS A 210 -3.67 3.84 -20.81
CA HIS A 210 -3.05 3.70 -22.14
C HIS A 210 -3.34 2.36 -22.83
N ASP A 211 -3.99 1.41 -22.16
CA ASP A 211 -4.21 0.05 -22.69
C ASP A 211 -2.87 -0.59 -23.12
N ARG A 212 -1.79 -0.26 -22.41
CA ARG A 212 -0.40 -0.62 -22.73
C ARG A 212 0.10 -0.28 -24.13
N LYS A 213 -0.66 0.50 -24.90
CA LYS A 213 -0.25 0.97 -26.25
C LYS A 213 0.88 1.99 -26.20
N VAL A 214 0.95 2.73 -25.10
CA VAL A 214 2.01 3.70 -24.83
C VAL A 214 2.58 3.42 -23.43
N ARG A 215 3.86 3.14 -23.35
CA ARG A 215 4.54 2.97 -22.08
C ARG A 215 4.87 4.30 -21.43
N LEU A 216 4.96 4.30 -20.12
CA LEU A 216 5.51 5.44 -19.39
C LEU A 216 6.98 5.64 -19.77
N ARG A 217 7.43 6.87 -19.74
CA ARG A 217 8.82 7.25 -20.05
C ARG A 217 9.61 7.38 -18.75
N ALA A 218 10.87 6.98 -18.79
CA ALA A 218 11.77 7.20 -17.67
C ALA A 218 11.92 8.71 -17.36
N THR A 219 12.08 9.00 -16.08
CA THR A 219 12.24 10.38 -15.61
C THR A 219 13.19 10.48 -14.43
N ARG A 220 13.63 11.71 -14.16
CA ARG A 220 14.35 12.03 -12.92
C ARG A 220 13.39 12.70 -11.95
N MET A 221 13.22 12.10 -10.77
CA MET A 221 12.30 12.60 -9.76
C MET A 221 12.94 12.65 -8.38
N ARG A 222 12.44 13.55 -7.54
CA ARG A 222 12.78 13.63 -6.13
C ARG A 222 11.53 13.39 -5.31
N LEU A 223 11.58 12.39 -4.41
CA LEU A 223 10.47 12.09 -3.51
C LEU A 223 10.32 13.22 -2.48
N ARG A 224 9.09 13.56 -2.17
CA ARG A 224 8.72 14.40 -1.04
C ARG A 224 8.41 13.50 0.17
N LEU A 225 8.18 14.09 1.33
CA LEU A 225 8.07 13.44 2.66
C LEU A 225 6.93 12.43 2.87
N ILE A 226 6.34 11.82 1.83
CA ILE A 226 5.19 10.91 1.96
C ILE A 226 5.55 9.55 1.36
N SER A 227 5.49 8.48 2.16
CA SER A 227 5.92 7.12 1.78
C SER A 227 5.04 6.46 0.71
N GLY A 228 3.72 6.54 0.79
CA GLY A 228 2.80 5.88 -0.15
C GLY A 228 2.99 6.29 -1.62
N PRO A 229 3.00 7.60 -1.97
CA PRO A 229 3.33 8.05 -3.31
C PRO A 229 4.74 7.67 -3.78
N GLY A 230 5.69 7.49 -2.86
CA GLY A 230 7.06 7.07 -3.19
C GLY A 230 7.10 5.68 -3.83
N VAL A 231 6.42 4.71 -3.24
CA VAL A 231 6.33 3.35 -3.80
C VAL A 231 5.53 3.33 -5.09
N ALA A 232 4.46 4.11 -5.20
CA ALA A 232 3.69 4.22 -6.44
C ALA A 232 4.55 4.76 -7.60
N LEU A 233 5.35 5.81 -7.36
CA LEU A 233 6.30 6.34 -8.35
C LEU A 233 7.42 5.34 -8.68
N LEU A 234 7.88 4.55 -7.71
CA LEU A 234 8.83 3.47 -7.94
C LEU A 234 8.22 2.40 -8.88
N ILE A 235 6.98 1.97 -8.63
CA ILE A 235 6.25 1.04 -9.50
C ILE A 235 6.12 1.60 -10.93
N ALA A 236 5.76 2.88 -11.05
CA ALA A 236 5.69 3.55 -12.35
C ALA A 236 7.05 3.55 -13.06
N ALA A 237 8.12 3.89 -12.34
CA ALA A 237 9.49 3.94 -12.87
C ALA A 237 10.01 2.56 -13.32
N MET A 238 9.66 1.48 -12.58
CA MET A 238 10.00 0.10 -12.94
C MET A 238 9.31 -0.36 -14.22
N SER A 239 8.11 0.16 -14.51
CA SER A 239 7.35 -0.15 -15.71
C SER A 239 7.65 0.75 -16.90
N ALA A 240 8.41 1.81 -16.70
CA ALA A 240 8.71 2.83 -17.71
C ALA A 240 9.86 2.40 -18.65
N ASP A 241 9.82 2.88 -19.89
CA ASP A 241 10.92 2.68 -20.83
C ASP A 241 12.09 3.61 -20.49
N GLY A 242 13.30 3.04 -20.39
CA GLY A 242 14.53 3.75 -20.13
C GLY A 242 14.97 3.71 -18.66
N ARG A 243 15.86 4.62 -18.28
CA ARG A 243 16.48 4.68 -16.95
C ARG A 243 15.89 5.82 -16.13
N SER A 244 15.20 5.49 -15.05
CA SER A 244 14.69 6.46 -14.09
C SER A 244 15.66 6.68 -12.93
N VAL A 245 15.67 7.90 -12.40
CA VAL A 245 16.46 8.29 -11.23
C VAL A 245 15.52 8.81 -10.16
N ILE A 246 15.47 8.11 -9.03
CA ILE A 246 14.65 8.52 -7.89
C ILE A 246 15.57 8.99 -6.77
N GLN A 247 15.38 10.22 -6.31
CA GLN A 247 16.12 10.83 -5.21
C GLN A 247 15.29 10.85 -3.94
N ASN A 248 15.94 10.91 -2.78
CA ASN A 248 15.31 10.95 -1.45
C ASN A 248 14.53 9.66 -1.11
N VAL A 249 15.08 8.54 -1.47
CA VAL A 249 14.45 7.20 -1.36
C VAL A 249 14.33 6.70 0.07
N GLU A 250 15.06 7.26 1.03
CA GLU A 250 14.91 7.02 2.48
C GLU A 250 13.43 7.11 2.93
N GLN A 251 12.62 7.86 2.20
CA GLN A 251 11.19 7.96 2.48
C GLN A 251 10.44 6.66 2.19
N ILE A 252 10.95 5.80 1.30
CA ILE A 252 10.39 4.48 1.03
C ILE A 252 10.78 3.51 2.14
N ASP A 253 12.03 3.54 2.61
CA ASP A 253 12.54 2.64 3.65
C ASP A 253 11.79 2.72 4.97
N ARG A 254 11.16 3.85 5.25
CA ARG A 254 10.33 4.02 6.45
C ARG A 254 9.14 3.05 6.51
N GLY A 255 8.61 2.64 5.38
CA GLY A 255 7.48 1.70 5.28
C GLY A 255 7.82 0.38 4.58
N TYR A 256 8.95 0.34 3.87
CA TYR A 256 9.35 -0.82 3.05
C TYR A 256 10.84 -1.10 3.26
N PRO A 257 11.23 -1.74 4.38
CA PRO A 257 12.63 -1.96 4.72
C PRO A 257 13.34 -2.79 3.66
N GLU A 258 14.58 -2.39 3.32
CA GLU A 258 15.45 -3.07 2.34
C GLU A 258 14.77 -3.36 0.98
N TYR A 259 13.90 -2.44 0.55
CA TYR A 259 13.03 -2.68 -0.60
C TYR A 259 13.79 -2.89 -1.91
N ASP A 260 14.90 -2.17 -2.12
CA ASP A 260 15.80 -2.32 -3.26
C ASP A 260 16.46 -3.72 -3.32
N GLY A 261 16.97 -4.20 -2.19
CA GLY A 261 17.55 -5.55 -2.08
C GLY A 261 16.51 -6.64 -2.41
N ARG A 262 15.30 -6.47 -1.91
CA ARG A 262 14.18 -7.38 -2.14
C ARG A 262 13.71 -7.35 -3.60
N LEU A 263 13.64 -6.17 -4.21
CA LEU A 263 13.33 -6.02 -5.63
C LEU A 263 14.41 -6.63 -6.53
N ASN A 264 15.69 -6.45 -6.18
CA ASN A 264 16.80 -7.06 -6.92
C ASN A 264 16.78 -8.59 -6.81
N ALA A 265 16.43 -9.14 -5.66
CA ALA A 265 16.21 -10.58 -5.50
C ALA A 265 15.06 -11.09 -6.38
N LEU A 266 14.06 -10.24 -6.68
CA LEU A 266 12.99 -10.51 -7.64
C LEU A 266 13.40 -10.34 -9.11
N GLY A 267 14.67 -9.98 -9.38
CA GLY A 267 15.18 -9.78 -10.74
C GLY A 267 15.06 -8.34 -11.25
N ALA A 268 14.67 -7.39 -10.41
CA ALA A 268 14.79 -5.98 -10.78
C ALA A 268 16.27 -5.60 -10.94
N LYS A 269 16.55 -4.67 -11.85
CA LYS A 269 17.89 -4.12 -12.03
C LYS A 269 17.94 -2.73 -11.40
N SER A 270 18.04 -2.67 -10.09
CA SER A 270 18.33 -1.43 -9.38
C SER A 270 19.82 -1.39 -9.03
N ASN A 271 20.49 -0.30 -9.36
CA ASN A 271 21.84 -0.04 -8.87
C ASN A 271 21.68 0.76 -7.56
N GLY A 272 21.67 0.02 -6.46
CA GLY A 272 21.72 0.36 -5.05
C GLY A 272 21.62 1.83 -4.60
N TRP A 273 21.17 1.99 -3.40
CA TRP A 273 21.23 3.22 -2.64
C TRP A 273 22.70 3.68 -2.52
N THR A 274 23.12 4.67 -3.30
CA THR A 274 24.40 5.33 -3.01
C THR A 274 24.17 6.46 -2.02
N VAL A 275 24.68 6.30 -0.81
CA VAL A 275 24.64 7.28 0.29
C VAL A 275 25.54 8.51 0.00
N ALA A 276 25.97 8.72 -1.22
CA ALA A 276 26.87 9.82 -1.60
C ALA A 276 26.20 11.21 -1.57
N ASP A 277 24.88 11.27 -1.56
CA ASP A 277 24.11 12.52 -1.39
C ASP A 277 23.18 12.42 -0.19
N PRO A 278 22.99 13.47 0.63
CA PRO A 278 21.98 13.47 1.67
C PRO A 278 20.60 13.23 1.04
N GLY A 279 20.01 12.04 1.34
CA GLY A 279 18.70 11.64 0.85
C GLY A 279 18.66 10.42 -0.08
N GLY A 280 19.79 9.74 -0.33
CA GLY A 280 19.86 8.51 -1.15
C GLY A 280 19.38 8.69 -2.60
N VAL A 281 19.94 7.95 -3.54
CA VAL A 281 19.55 7.94 -4.96
C VAL A 281 19.37 6.52 -5.44
N LEU A 282 18.20 6.19 -5.97
CA LEU A 282 17.91 4.91 -6.61
C LEU A 282 17.94 5.07 -8.13
N LEU A 283 18.74 4.26 -8.79
CA LEU A 283 18.79 4.16 -10.24
C LEU A 283 18.00 2.93 -10.66
N LEU A 284 16.89 3.12 -11.37
CA LEU A 284 16.09 2.04 -11.92
C LEU A 284 16.29 1.96 -13.43
N MET A 285 16.60 0.78 -13.92
CA MET A 285 16.52 0.46 -15.34
C MET A 285 15.16 -0.16 -15.65
N SER A 286 14.63 0.11 -16.83
CA SER A 286 13.41 -0.52 -17.33
C SER A 286 13.52 -2.04 -17.18
N VAL A 287 12.53 -2.63 -16.53
CA VAL A 287 12.41 -4.06 -16.39
C VAL A 287 11.53 -4.56 -17.51
N SER A 288 12.12 -4.79 -18.68
CA SER A 288 11.39 -5.38 -19.81
C SER A 288 11.15 -6.89 -19.63
N GLU A 289 11.83 -7.53 -18.70
CA GLU A 289 11.68 -8.95 -18.37
C GLU A 289 12.10 -9.20 -16.92
N LEU A 290 11.17 -9.23 -15.98
CA LEU A 290 11.35 -9.97 -14.74
C LEU A 290 11.10 -11.44 -15.06
N ARG A 291 12.15 -12.18 -15.42
CA ARG A 291 12.12 -13.62 -15.40
C ARG A 291 12.58 -14.06 -14.02
N LEU A 292 11.65 -14.53 -13.21
CA LEU A 292 11.99 -15.37 -12.08
C LEU A 292 12.59 -16.66 -12.67
N SER A 293 13.84 -16.97 -12.30
CA SER A 293 14.38 -18.32 -12.53
C SER A 293 13.51 -19.30 -11.75
N ASP A 294 13.28 -20.48 -12.31
CA ASP A 294 12.32 -21.50 -11.87
C ASP A 294 12.46 -22.03 -10.43
N GLN A 295 13.24 -21.41 -9.54
CA GLN A 295 13.55 -21.97 -8.22
C GLN A 295 13.55 -21.02 -7.01
N GLU A 296 13.31 -19.71 -7.14
CA GLU A 296 13.30 -18.85 -5.95
C GLU A 296 11.90 -18.32 -5.63
N TRP A 297 11.22 -19.08 -4.78
CA TRP A 297 10.00 -18.65 -4.09
C TRP A 297 10.35 -17.56 -3.08
N ILE A 298 9.93 -16.34 -3.32
CA ILE A 298 10.09 -15.29 -2.32
C ILE A 298 9.11 -15.54 -1.21
N CYS A 299 9.64 -16.08 -0.14
CA CYS A 299 9.05 -15.94 1.17
C CYS A 299 9.26 -14.46 1.56
N LEU A 300 8.23 -13.62 1.42
CA LEU A 300 8.16 -12.38 2.16
C LEU A 300 8.14 -12.76 3.64
N ARG A 301 9.31 -12.98 4.25
CA ARG A 301 9.45 -12.86 5.68
C ARG A 301 9.25 -11.38 5.99
N LEU A 302 7.99 -11.00 6.09
CA LEU A 302 7.60 -9.77 6.75
C LEU A 302 8.23 -9.85 8.12
N GLY A 303 9.16 -8.95 8.39
CA GLY A 303 10.10 -9.07 9.49
C GLY A 303 9.40 -9.42 10.80
N ALA A 304 9.47 -10.67 11.19
CA ALA A 304 9.46 -11.03 12.59
C ALA A 304 10.80 -10.50 13.15
N GLY A 305 10.79 -9.24 13.55
CA GLY A 305 11.87 -8.66 14.32
C GLY A 305 12.09 -9.54 15.55
N THR A 306 13.12 -10.36 15.51
CA THR A 306 13.66 -11.01 16.69
C THR A 306 14.34 -9.94 17.54
N LYS A 307 13.80 -9.75 18.72
CA LYS A 307 14.17 -9.10 19.99
C LYS A 307 13.48 -7.79 20.28
#